data_33b921e095be1f6da18fdc6151ad9729
#
_entry.id   33b921e095be1f6da18fdc6151ad9729
#
_cell.length_a   1.000
_cell.length_b   1.000
_cell.length_c   1.000
_cell.angle_alpha   90.00
_cell.angle_beta   90.00
_cell.angle_gamma   90.00
#
_symmetry.space_group_name_H-M   'P 1'
#
loop_
_entity.id
_entity.type
_entity.pdbx_description
1 polymer ?
#
loop_
_entity_poly.entity_id
_entity_poly.type
_entity_poly.pdbx_seq_one_letter_code
_entity_poly.pdbx_strand_id
1 'polypeptide(L)'
;GNITDQVGDRLKHRTSQILSEITGGRYQEVLMDEALHMSVNTGERIVSIERLSRGTLEQIYFALRMAAGELFCGKDTFPVILDDVFGMYDEDRLTAVLKWLCKEERQVIISTCHKREMELLDKAEIPYRKIFL
;
A
#
# COMPACT_ATOMS: atom_id res chain seq x y z
N GLY A 1 4.23 0.05 28.07
CA GLY A 1 3.51 0.76 27.12
C GLY A 1 2.04 0.91 27.40
N ASN A 2 1.48 1.90 26.83
CA ASN A 2 0.05 2.11 26.88
C ASN A 2 -0.59 1.65 25.57
N ILE A 3 -1.92 1.75 25.44
CA ILE A 3 -2.66 1.33 24.27
C ILE A 3 -2.20 2.09 23.01
N THR A 4 -1.88 3.36 23.14
CA THR A 4 -1.42 4.20 22.02
C THR A 4 -0.11 3.67 21.43
N ASP A 5 0.85 3.28 22.28
CA ASP A 5 2.12 2.72 21.83
C ASP A 5 1.93 1.39 21.13
N GLN A 6 1.03 0.54 21.66
CA GLN A 6 0.72 -0.74 21.03
C GLN A 6 0.07 -0.59 19.66
N VAL A 7 -0.85 0.37 19.54
CA VAL A 7 -1.49 0.68 18.24
C VAL A 7 -0.45 1.19 17.25
N GLY A 8 0.42 2.10 17.69
CA GLY A 8 1.49 2.63 16.83
C GLY A 8 2.44 1.54 16.34
N ASP A 9 2.83 0.63 17.22
CA ASP A 9 3.73 -0.47 16.86
C ASP A 9 3.07 -1.44 15.89
N ARG A 10 1.80 -1.78 16.09
CA ARG A 10 1.06 -2.64 15.18
C ARG A 10 0.89 -2.01 13.82
N LEU A 11 0.55 -0.73 13.78
CA LEU A 11 0.41 0.02 12.53
C LEU A 11 1.73 0.04 11.77
N LYS A 12 2.82 0.38 12.45
CA LYS A 12 4.16 0.41 11.85
C LYS A 12 4.54 -0.97 11.30
N HIS A 13 4.32 -2.02 12.08
CA HIS A 13 4.68 -3.38 11.68
C HIS A 13 3.91 -3.81 10.43
N ARG A 14 2.59 -3.61 10.41
CA ARG A 14 1.79 -4.02 9.26
C ARG A 14 2.08 -3.15 8.03
N THR A 15 2.26 -1.85 8.21
CA THR A 15 2.66 -0.95 7.11
C THR A 15 3.97 -1.42 6.50
N SER A 16 4.96 -1.73 7.32
CA SER A 16 6.26 -2.22 6.86
C SER A 16 6.13 -3.54 6.10
N GLN A 17 5.32 -4.45 6.59
CA GLN A 17 5.08 -5.74 5.96
C GLN A 17 4.45 -5.57 4.57
N ILE A 18 3.42 -4.75 4.46
CA ILE A 18 2.77 -4.49 3.18
C ILE A 18 3.74 -3.82 2.21
N LEU A 19 4.47 -2.81 2.68
CA LEU A 19 5.45 -2.12 1.85
C LEU A 19 6.52 -3.07 1.33
N SER A 20 7.03 -3.95 2.17
CA SER A 20 8.01 -4.95 1.76
C SER A 20 7.42 -5.87 0.68
N GLU A 21 6.18 -6.31 0.86
CA GLU A 21 5.53 -7.20 -0.11
C GLU A 21 5.31 -6.53 -1.47
N ILE A 22 4.81 -5.29 -1.50
CA ILE A 22 4.52 -4.62 -2.78
C ILE A 22 5.77 -4.09 -3.48
N THR A 23 6.90 -4.01 -2.77
CA THR A 23 8.17 -3.56 -3.36
C THR A 23 9.16 -4.69 -3.58
N GLY A 24 8.72 -5.94 -3.37
CA GLY A 24 9.60 -7.10 -3.54
C GLY A 24 10.79 -7.09 -2.59
N GLY A 25 10.65 -6.54 -1.39
CA GLY A 25 11.69 -6.44 -0.39
C GLY A 25 12.64 -5.26 -0.57
N ARG A 26 12.40 -4.41 -1.55
CA ARG A 26 13.26 -3.23 -1.78
C ARG A 26 13.23 -2.26 -0.61
N TYR A 27 12.07 -2.06 -0.02
CA TYR A 27 11.88 -1.26 1.20
C TYR A 27 11.29 -2.18 2.25
N GLN A 28 11.99 -2.37 3.36
CA GLN A 28 11.67 -3.41 4.32
C GLN A 28 10.96 -2.92 5.56
N GLU A 29 11.15 -1.65 5.91
CA GLU A 29 10.60 -1.15 7.16
C GLU A 29 10.37 0.35 7.06
N VAL A 30 9.25 0.80 7.62
CA VAL A 30 8.95 2.22 7.78
C VAL A 30 9.33 2.60 9.21
N LEU A 31 10.07 3.69 9.34
CA LEU A 31 10.54 4.19 10.64
C LEU A 31 10.01 5.60 10.86
N MET A 32 9.76 5.94 12.13
CA MET A 32 9.36 7.28 12.51
C MET A 32 10.11 7.68 13.78
N ASP A 33 10.74 8.84 13.76
CA ASP A 33 11.46 9.33 14.92
C ASP A 33 10.54 10.15 15.85
N GLU A 34 11.10 10.67 16.94
CA GLU A 34 10.35 11.43 17.93
C GLU A 34 9.79 12.74 17.39
N ALA A 35 10.40 13.29 16.35
CA ALA A 35 9.93 14.49 15.66
C ALA A 35 8.89 14.18 14.58
N LEU A 36 8.42 12.92 14.51
CA LEU A 36 7.46 12.43 13.52
C LEU A 36 8.00 12.49 12.10
N HIS A 37 9.33 12.46 11.96
CA HIS A 37 9.97 12.41 10.66
C HIS A 37 10.08 10.95 10.21
N MET A 38 9.58 10.67 9.00
CA MET A 38 9.56 9.31 8.47
C MET A 38 10.77 8.99 7.60
N SER A 39 11.18 7.74 7.67
CA SER A 39 12.23 7.19 6.84
C SER A 39 11.93 5.73 6.53
N VAL A 40 12.66 5.14 5.60
CA VAL A 40 12.51 3.72 5.24
C VAL A 40 13.86 3.04 5.30
N ASN A 41 13.81 1.77 5.72
CA ASN A 41 14.98 0.91 5.74
C ASN A 41 14.96 0.04 4.48
N THR A 42 16.03 0.16 3.67
CA THR A 42 16.17 -0.61 2.43
C THR A 42 16.86 -1.96 2.64
N GLY A 43 17.26 -2.25 3.89
CA GLY A 43 18.10 -3.41 4.19
C GLY A 43 19.59 -3.07 4.19
N GLU A 44 20.00 -2.05 3.45
CA GLU A 44 21.37 -1.58 3.39
C GLU A 44 21.57 -0.26 4.12
N ARG A 45 20.55 0.59 4.09
CA ARG A 45 20.60 1.92 4.72
C ARG A 45 19.21 2.44 5.02
N ILE A 46 19.16 3.50 5.80
CA ILE A 46 17.92 4.21 6.13
C ILE A 46 17.88 5.49 5.30
N VAL A 47 16.79 5.70 4.58
CA VAL A 47 16.59 6.82 3.68
C VAL A 47 15.38 7.63 4.14
N SER A 48 15.58 8.96 4.27
CA SER A 48 14.46 9.87 4.56
C SER A 48 13.44 9.84 3.42
N ILE A 49 12.13 9.91 3.76
CA ILE A 49 11.08 9.91 2.74
C ILE A 49 11.21 11.07 1.77
N GLU A 50 11.82 12.17 2.18
CA GLU A 50 12.03 13.35 1.34
C GLU A 50 12.94 13.07 0.13
N ARG A 51 13.72 11.99 0.20
CA ARG A 51 14.64 11.58 -0.87
C ARG A 51 14.03 10.53 -1.80
N LEU A 52 12.81 10.12 -1.55
CA LEU A 52 12.16 9.06 -2.33
C LEU A 52 11.41 9.65 -3.51
N SER A 53 11.25 8.85 -4.57
CA SER A 53 10.43 9.25 -5.71
C SER A 53 8.97 9.35 -5.32
N ARG A 54 8.19 10.07 -6.11
CA ARG A 54 6.76 10.21 -5.89
C ARG A 54 6.06 8.84 -5.90
N GLY A 55 6.43 7.97 -6.84
CA GLY A 55 5.87 6.63 -6.90
C GLY A 55 6.14 5.82 -5.65
N THR A 56 7.33 5.91 -5.08
CA THR A 56 7.65 5.23 -3.82
C THR A 56 6.85 5.80 -2.66
N LEU A 57 6.71 7.11 -2.58
CA LEU A 57 5.88 7.74 -1.55
C LEU A 57 4.44 7.26 -1.62
N GLU A 58 3.89 7.15 -2.83
CA GLU A 58 2.53 6.66 -3.02
C GLU A 58 2.38 5.21 -2.54
N GLN A 59 3.39 4.38 -2.73
CA GLN A 59 3.38 3.02 -2.20
C GLN A 59 3.40 2.99 -0.67
N ILE A 60 4.15 3.88 -0.03
CA ILE A 60 4.16 4.01 1.43
C ILE A 60 2.78 4.43 1.93
N TYR A 61 2.16 5.41 1.29
CA TYR A 61 0.82 5.87 1.68
C TYR A 61 -0.23 4.77 1.47
N PHE A 62 -0.12 4.01 0.40
CA PHE A 62 -0.98 2.85 0.17
C PHE A 62 -0.84 1.83 1.31
N ALA A 63 0.40 1.46 1.66
CA ALA A 63 0.65 0.51 2.72
C ALA A 63 0.09 1.00 4.07
N LEU A 64 0.29 2.27 4.37
CA LEU A 64 -0.23 2.88 5.59
C LEU A 64 -1.76 2.87 5.62
N ARG A 65 -2.39 3.22 4.52
CA ARG A 65 -3.85 3.21 4.39
C ARG A 65 -4.42 1.81 4.63
N MET A 66 -3.82 0.80 4.01
CA MET A 66 -4.28 -0.57 4.16
C MET A 66 -4.08 -1.08 5.59
N ALA A 67 -2.93 -0.80 6.17
CA ALA A 67 -2.65 -1.20 7.55
C ALA A 67 -3.60 -0.54 8.55
N ALA A 68 -3.87 0.75 8.38
CA ALA A 68 -4.80 1.48 9.23
C ALA A 68 -6.22 0.93 9.10
N GLY A 69 -6.66 0.65 7.87
CA GLY A 69 -7.97 0.06 7.63
C GLY A 69 -8.13 -1.28 8.32
N GLU A 70 -7.15 -2.16 8.20
CA GLU A 70 -7.17 -3.46 8.87
C GLU A 70 -7.19 -3.32 10.38
N LEU A 71 -6.42 -2.39 10.92
CA LEU A 71 -6.30 -2.21 12.37
C LEU A 71 -7.59 -1.70 13.00
N PHE A 72 -8.27 -0.76 12.34
CA PHE A 72 -9.45 -0.09 12.91
C PHE A 72 -10.77 -0.72 12.49
N CYS A 73 -10.83 -1.42 11.36
CA CYS A 73 -12.07 -1.99 10.83
C CYS A 73 -12.08 -3.52 10.78
N GLY A 74 -10.93 -4.16 11.00
CA GLY A 74 -10.81 -5.61 10.87
C GLY A 74 -10.64 -6.04 9.42
N LYS A 75 -9.75 -6.99 9.17
CA LYS A 75 -9.36 -7.41 7.83
C LYS A 75 -10.52 -7.97 7.00
N ASP A 76 -11.38 -8.78 7.63
CA ASP A 76 -12.41 -9.51 6.91
C ASP A 76 -13.70 -8.70 6.70
N THR A 77 -13.88 -7.62 7.45
CA THR A 77 -15.09 -6.80 7.39
C THR A 77 -14.91 -5.50 6.65
N PHE A 78 -13.71 -5.23 6.18
CA PHE A 78 -13.34 -3.95 5.59
C PHE A 78 -13.29 -4.06 4.07
N PRO A 79 -14.34 -3.59 3.34
CA PRO A 79 -14.23 -3.49 1.89
C PRO A 79 -13.30 -2.34 1.54
N VAL A 80 -12.35 -2.59 0.64
CA VAL A 80 -11.38 -1.57 0.23
C VAL A 80 -11.93 -0.81 -0.95
N ILE A 81 -12.05 0.51 -0.80
CA ILE A 81 -12.48 1.40 -1.88
C ILE A 81 -11.30 2.32 -2.20
N LEU A 82 -10.81 2.22 -3.42
CA LEU A 82 -9.67 3.00 -3.89
C LEU A 82 -10.16 3.89 -5.03
N ASP A 83 -10.27 5.19 -4.76
CA ASP A 83 -10.80 6.15 -5.72
C ASP A 83 -9.65 6.94 -6.34
N ASP A 84 -9.33 6.61 -7.58
CA ASP A 84 -8.34 7.31 -8.40
C ASP A 84 -7.00 7.53 -7.69
N VAL A 85 -6.52 6.51 -6.98
CA VAL A 85 -5.32 6.62 -6.13
C VAL A 85 -4.02 6.27 -6.86
N PHE A 86 -4.11 5.76 -8.09
CA PHE A 86 -2.94 5.21 -8.78
C PHE A 86 -2.32 6.11 -9.85
N GLY A 87 -2.77 7.36 -9.92
CA GLY A 87 -2.32 8.29 -10.98
C GLY A 87 -0.81 8.51 -11.01
N MET A 88 -0.13 8.44 -9.87
CA MET A 88 1.31 8.68 -9.76
C MET A 88 2.14 7.39 -9.81
N TYR A 89 1.51 6.25 -10.06
CA TYR A 89 2.21 4.97 -10.13
C TYR A 89 2.71 4.72 -11.55
N ASP A 90 3.94 4.21 -11.67
CA ASP A 90 4.38 3.61 -12.91
C ASP A 90 3.77 2.21 -13.06
N GLU A 91 3.94 1.61 -14.23
CA GLU A 91 3.34 0.32 -14.55
C GLU A 91 3.78 -0.80 -13.59
N ASP A 92 5.07 -0.86 -13.28
CA ASP A 92 5.60 -1.92 -12.42
C ASP A 92 5.08 -1.81 -10.99
N ARG A 93 5.07 -0.60 -10.43
CA ARG A 93 4.54 -0.37 -9.09
C ARG A 93 3.05 -0.64 -9.02
N LEU A 94 2.30 -0.20 -10.01
CA LEU A 94 0.86 -0.44 -10.06
C LEU A 94 0.54 -1.93 -10.16
N THR A 95 1.26 -2.66 -11.01
CA THR A 95 1.08 -4.11 -11.15
C THR A 95 1.32 -4.82 -9.81
N ALA A 96 2.37 -4.45 -9.09
CA ALA A 96 2.69 -5.05 -7.79
C ALA A 96 1.56 -4.84 -6.78
N VAL A 97 1.00 -3.63 -6.72
CA VAL A 97 -0.10 -3.30 -5.82
C VAL A 97 -1.37 -4.07 -6.19
N LEU A 98 -1.70 -4.13 -7.48
CA LEU A 98 -2.89 -4.84 -7.95
C LEU A 98 -2.80 -6.34 -7.63
N LYS A 99 -1.63 -6.95 -7.83
CA LYS A 99 -1.40 -8.36 -7.49
C LYS A 99 -1.54 -8.58 -5.98
N TRP A 100 -1.02 -7.67 -5.18
CA TRP A 100 -1.13 -7.74 -3.73
C TRP A 100 -2.60 -7.69 -3.28
N LEU A 101 -3.37 -6.77 -3.84
CA LEU A 101 -4.80 -6.63 -3.54
C LEU A 101 -5.58 -7.90 -3.87
N CYS A 102 -5.27 -8.52 -5.01
CA CYS A 102 -5.90 -9.77 -5.42
C CYS A 102 -5.60 -10.92 -4.46
N LYS A 103 -4.38 -10.99 -3.97
CA LYS A 103 -3.90 -12.04 -3.07
C LYS A 103 -4.60 -12.02 -1.70
N GLU A 104 -5.05 -10.86 -1.25
CA GLU A 104 -5.56 -10.66 0.11
C GLU A 104 -7.02 -11.11 0.31
N GLU A 105 -7.64 -11.72 -0.67
CA GLU A 105 -8.99 -12.32 -0.56
C GLU A 105 -10.06 -11.42 0.08
N ARG A 106 -10.03 -10.14 -0.24
CA ARG A 106 -11.04 -9.20 0.25
C ARG A 106 -11.70 -8.50 -0.93
N GLN A 107 -12.88 -7.95 -0.71
CA GLN A 107 -13.54 -7.17 -1.74
C GLN A 107 -12.79 -5.85 -1.95
N VAL A 108 -12.39 -5.59 -3.18
CA VAL A 108 -11.70 -4.36 -3.55
C VAL A 108 -12.50 -3.70 -4.67
N ILE A 109 -12.83 -2.43 -4.48
CA ILE A 109 -13.50 -1.62 -5.48
C ILE A 109 -12.54 -0.51 -5.91
N ILE A 110 -12.18 -0.49 -7.18
CA ILE A 110 -11.30 0.55 -7.72
C ILE A 110 -12.13 1.45 -8.62
N SER A 111 -12.21 2.72 -8.24
CA SER A 111 -12.84 3.76 -9.06
C SER A 111 -11.74 4.49 -9.81
N THR A 112 -11.81 4.47 -11.13
CA THR A 112 -10.78 5.09 -11.98
C THR A 112 -11.37 5.58 -13.29
N CYS A 113 -10.83 6.68 -13.80
CA CYS A 113 -11.11 7.15 -15.14
C CYS A 113 -10.05 6.69 -16.15
N HIS A 114 -9.04 5.93 -15.71
CA HIS A 114 -7.95 5.46 -16.55
C HIS A 114 -8.16 4.00 -16.94
N LYS A 115 -7.83 3.68 -18.17
CA LYS A 115 -7.91 2.30 -18.69
C LYS A 115 -6.72 1.45 -18.23
N ARG A 116 -5.67 2.09 -17.74
CA ARG A 116 -4.41 1.43 -17.39
C ARG A 116 -4.59 0.31 -16.38
N GLU A 117 -5.39 0.54 -15.34
CA GLU A 117 -5.64 -0.45 -14.30
C GLU A 117 -6.27 -1.72 -14.87
N MET A 118 -7.25 -1.56 -15.76
CA MET A 118 -7.89 -2.71 -16.41
C MET A 118 -6.92 -3.45 -17.33
N GLU A 119 -6.12 -2.71 -18.08
CA GLU A 119 -5.12 -3.31 -18.98
C GLU A 119 -4.09 -4.12 -18.22
N LEU A 120 -3.63 -3.62 -17.06
CA LEU A 120 -2.67 -4.32 -16.23
C LEU A 120 -3.28 -5.55 -15.55
N LEU A 121 -4.54 -5.47 -15.13
CA LEU A 121 -5.25 -6.62 -14.57
C LEU A 121 -5.41 -7.72 -15.62
N ASP A 122 -5.76 -7.35 -16.85
CA ASP A 122 -5.89 -8.30 -17.96
C ASP A 122 -4.53 -8.96 -18.27
N LYS A 123 -3.48 -8.17 -18.34
CA LYS A 123 -2.13 -8.65 -18.62
C LYS A 123 -1.61 -9.60 -17.53
N ALA A 124 -1.98 -9.35 -16.28
CA ALA A 124 -1.61 -10.19 -15.15
C ALA A 124 -2.57 -11.36 -14.94
N GLU A 125 -3.59 -11.48 -15.78
CA GLU A 125 -4.62 -12.54 -15.69
C GLU A 125 -5.37 -12.51 -14.37
N ILE A 126 -5.62 -11.31 -13.82
CA ILE A 126 -6.38 -11.11 -12.59
C ILE A 126 -7.84 -10.84 -12.97
N PRO A 127 -8.79 -11.66 -12.50
CA PRO A 127 -10.21 -11.46 -12.82
C PRO A 127 -10.79 -10.25 -12.09
N TYR A 128 -11.69 -9.54 -12.77
CA TYR A 128 -12.38 -8.40 -12.18
C TYR A 128 -13.74 -8.21 -12.86
N ARG A 129 -14.62 -7.45 -12.22
CA ARG A 129 -15.90 -7.07 -12.79
C ARG A 129 -15.88 -5.58 -13.11
N LYS A 130 -16.24 -5.24 -14.33
CA LYS A 130 -16.31 -3.86 -14.79
C LYS A 130 -17.73 -3.33 -14.63
N ILE A 131 -17.85 -2.18 -13.97
CA ILE A 131 -19.12 -1.51 -13.74
C ILE A 131 -19.01 -0.08 -14.24
N PHE A 132 -19.95 0.33 -15.10
CA PHE A 132 -20.04 1.71 -15.57
C PHE A 132 -21.10 2.44 -14.77
N LEU A 133 -20.76 3.61 -14.29
CA LEU A 133 -21.70 4.45 -13.55
C LEU A 133 -22.25 5.59 -14.41
#